data_3f4092cb845db4f655af5f82144ae240
#
_entry.id   3f4092cb845db4f655af5f82144ae240
#
_cell.length_a   1.000
_cell.length_b   1.000
_cell.length_c   1.000
_cell.angle_alpha   90.00
_cell.angle_beta   90.00
_cell.angle_gamma   90.00
#
_symmetry.space_group_name_H-M   'P 1'
#
loop_
_entity.id
_entity.type
_entity.pdbx_description
1 polymer ?
#
loop_
_entity_poly.entity_id
_entity_poly.type
_entity_poly.pdbx_seq_one_letter_code
_entity_poly.pdbx_strand_id
1 'polypeptide(L)'
;PPYSDSVPVLLLPVGQARNTSQVFHFFRSVQAYAPVTKWIEEITLADQVPEIMRRAFTHLKMGRLGPVLVEIPNDVAVEEFPAAKVDYAPVKRALSSANTADVAAAAKVLIEAKRPVIVAGQGVLYAEASDELVELAELLQAPVTTPLEGKSAFPENHPLSLGTGAGVMPRTVQAFLEKADVIFAVGASLTKHSIVAAPIPAGATIIHAINDERDINKHYATDYPILGDARPTLRQFIEAVKDALGKHQRKPNGVASEIKQTREAWISEWMPKLTSNEKPINPYRVMWEFINLFDPKDVIVTHDAGSPRNQLVPFYRATTPRSYLGWGKSHALGTGLGLIMGAKLAA
;
A
#
# COMPACT_ATOMS: atom_id res chain seq x y z
N PRO A 1 4.40 -9.70 -9.91
CA PRO A 1 4.41 -8.75 -8.78
C PRO A 1 3.64 -7.45 -9.06
N PRO A 2 3.88 -6.66 -10.15
CA PRO A 2 3.24 -5.35 -10.31
C PRO A 2 1.71 -5.38 -10.26
N TYR A 3 1.06 -6.40 -10.80
CA TYR A 3 -0.39 -6.53 -10.79
C TYR A 3 -0.94 -6.88 -9.40
N SER A 4 -0.36 -7.87 -8.74
CA SER A 4 -0.79 -8.32 -7.41
C SER A 4 -0.56 -7.26 -6.33
N ASP A 5 0.54 -6.53 -6.43
CA ASP A 5 0.95 -5.50 -5.46
C ASP A 5 0.56 -4.07 -5.90
N SER A 6 -0.23 -3.94 -6.98
CA SER A 6 -0.77 -2.66 -7.49
C SER A 6 0.30 -1.61 -7.82
N VAL A 7 1.44 -2.05 -8.38
CA VAL A 7 2.56 -1.16 -8.74
C VAL A 7 2.38 -0.65 -10.17
N PRO A 8 2.44 0.68 -10.40
CA PRO A 8 2.34 1.25 -11.73
C PRO A 8 3.64 1.02 -12.51
N VAL A 9 3.58 0.18 -13.52
CA VAL A 9 4.69 -0.13 -14.43
C VAL A 9 4.19 -0.01 -15.86
N LEU A 10 4.93 0.72 -16.71
CA LEU A 10 4.69 0.75 -18.15
C LEU A 10 5.54 -0.33 -18.83
N LEU A 11 4.89 -1.25 -19.50
CA LEU A 11 5.50 -2.28 -20.34
C LEU A 11 5.39 -1.87 -21.80
N LEU A 12 6.49 -1.85 -22.52
CA LEU A 12 6.58 -1.48 -23.95
C LEU A 12 7.21 -2.64 -24.74
N PRO A 13 6.52 -3.78 -24.90
CA PRO A 13 7.04 -4.87 -25.70
C PRO A 13 7.02 -4.50 -27.17
N VAL A 14 8.04 -4.97 -27.90
CA VAL A 14 8.05 -4.92 -29.36
C VAL A 14 7.13 -6.03 -29.87
N GLY A 15 6.12 -5.64 -30.63
CA GLY A 15 5.18 -6.54 -31.28
C GLY A 15 5.67 -7.03 -32.64
N GLN A 16 4.92 -7.97 -33.21
CA GLN A 16 5.11 -8.45 -34.56
C GLN A 16 4.78 -7.33 -35.56
N ALA A 17 5.52 -7.26 -36.66
CA ALA A 17 5.15 -6.37 -37.77
C ALA A 17 3.73 -6.70 -38.27
N ARG A 18 2.93 -5.69 -38.58
CA ARG A 18 1.49 -5.82 -38.94
C ARG A 18 1.28 -6.80 -40.10
N ASN A 19 2.15 -6.79 -41.12
CA ASN A 19 2.08 -7.68 -42.26
C ASN A 19 2.43 -9.14 -41.98
N THR A 20 3.07 -9.42 -40.82
CA THR A 20 3.45 -10.77 -40.38
C THR A 20 2.74 -11.18 -39.10
N SER A 21 1.73 -10.45 -38.65
CA SER A 21 1.00 -10.67 -37.38
C SER A 21 0.33 -12.06 -37.28
N GLN A 22 0.12 -12.77 -38.40
CA GLN A 22 -0.47 -14.11 -38.47
C GLN A 22 0.58 -15.23 -38.57
N VAL A 23 1.87 -14.92 -38.58
CA VAL A 23 2.93 -15.94 -38.66
C VAL A 23 3.00 -16.71 -37.33
N PHE A 24 3.05 -18.05 -37.45
CA PHE A 24 3.10 -18.95 -36.30
C PHE A 24 4.40 -18.81 -35.51
N HIS A 25 4.36 -19.14 -34.21
CA HIS A 25 5.40 -19.05 -33.19
C HIS A 25 5.67 -17.65 -32.64
N PHE A 26 4.80 -16.66 -32.87
CA PHE A 26 4.95 -15.37 -32.22
C PHE A 26 4.26 -15.28 -30.87
N PHE A 27 4.94 -14.63 -29.93
CA PHE A 27 4.39 -14.30 -28.63
C PHE A 27 3.47 -13.07 -28.77
N ARG A 28 2.19 -13.25 -28.50
CA ARG A 28 1.20 -12.17 -28.53
C ARG A 28 1.10 -11.54 -27.14
N SER A 29 1.89 -10.47 -26.90
CA SER A 29 1.98 -9.85 -25.58
C SER A 29 0.66 -9.29 -25.10
N VAL A 30 -0.13 -8.65 -25.96
CA VAL A 30 -1.47 -8.14 -25.63
C VAL A 30 -2.37 -9.24 -25.06
N GLN A 31 -2.41 -10.40 -25.69
CA GLN A 31 -3.24 -11.51 -25.21
C GLN A 31 -2.69 -12.17 -23.96
N ALA A 32 -1.36 -12.36 -23.91
CA ALA A 32 -0.70 -13.04 -22.81
C ALA A 32 -0.72 -12.22 -21.51
N TYR A 33 -0.61 -10.91 -21.58
CA TYR A 33 -0.56 -10.02 -20.42
C TYR A 33 -1.91 -9.40 -20.03
N ALA A 34 -2.96 -9.55 -20.84
CA ALA A 34 -4.29 -9.00 -20.53
C ALA A 34 -4.79 -9.34 -19.12
N PRO A 35 -4.68 -10.60 -18.60
CA PRO A 35 -5.16 -10.93 -17.26
C PRO A 35 -4.33 -10.33 -16.12
N VAL A 36 -3.13 -9.82 -16.39
CA VAL A 36 -2.18 -9.31 -15.38
C VAL A 36 -1.79 -7.86 -15.58
N THR A 37 -2.56 -7.11 -16.37
CA THR A 37 -2.44 -5.67 -16.59
C THR A 37 -3.71 -4.94 -16.22
N LYS A 38 -3.60 -3.69 -15.81
CA LYS A 38 -4.74 -2.81 -15.55
C LYS A 38 -5.36 -2.31 -16.84
N TRP A 39 -4.53 -2.04 -17.84
CA TRP A 39 -4.93 -1.56 -19.15
C TRP A 39 -3.87 -1.99 -20.17
N ILE A 40 -4.32 -2.26 -21.39
CA ILE A 40 -3.47 -2.77 -22.46
C ILE A 40 -3.94 -2.25 -23.82
N GLU A 41 -3.01 -1.87 -24.68
CA GLU A 41 -3.29 -1.37 -26.02
C GLU A 41 -2.14 -1.76 -26.98
N GLU A 42 -2.42 -1.78 -28.26
CA GLU A 42 -1.46 -1.94 -29.34
C GLU A 42 -1.44 -0.67 -30.20
N ILE A 43 -0.26 -0.15 -30.53
CA ILE A 43 -0.10 0.99 -31.43
C ILE A 43 -0.15 0.48 -32.86
N THR A 44 -1.17 0.86 -33.63
CA THR A 44 -1.32 0.43 -35.02
C THR A 44 -0.75 1.42 -36.04
N LEU A 45 -0.57 2.69 -35.65
CA LEU A 45 -0.02 3.76 -36.49
C LEU A 45 0.86 4.68 -35.64
N ALA A 46 1.97 5.17 -36.19
CA ALA A 46 2.91 6.04 -35.47
C ALA A 46 2.25 7.36 -34.97
N ASP A 47 1.26 7.88 -35.69
CA ASP A 47 0.55 9.10 -35.30
C ASP A 47 -0.36 8.94 -34.07
N GLN A 48 -0.71 7.69 -33.69
CA GLN A 48 -1.48 7.38 -32.48
C GLN A 48 -0.65 7.40 -31.20
N VAL A 49 0.70 7.39 -31.28
CA VAL A 49 1.60 7.33 -30.11
C VAL A 49 1.25 8.37 -29.04
N PRO A 50 1.09 9.68 -29.34
CA PRO A 50 0.80 10.68 -28.33
C PRO A 50 -0.54 10.42 -27.60
N GLU A 51 -1.55 9.98 -28.31
CA GLU A 51 -2.87 9.69 -27.75
C GLU A 51 -2.85 8.44 -26.86
N ILE A 52 -2.27 7.35 -27.35
CA ILE A 52 -2.18 6.08 -26.62
C ILE A 52 -1.32 6.27 -25.36
N MET A 53 -0.21 7.01 -25.45
CA MET A 53 0.61 7.32 -24.29
C MET A 53 -0.13 8.19 -23.26
N ARG A 54 -0.94 9.17 -23.67
CA ARG A 54 -1.81 9.91 -22.73
C ARG A 54 -2.75 8.97 -21.98
N ARG A 55 -3.41 8.04 -22.68
CA ARG A 55 -4.28 7.01 -22.05
C ARG A 55 -3.50 6.11 -21.10
N ALA A 56 -2.35 5.61 -21.53
CA ALA A 56 -1.49 4.77 -20.73
C ALA A 56 -1.08 5.45 -19.41
N PHE A 57 -0.60 6.69 -19.49
CA PHE A 57 -0.22 7.46 -18.29
C PHE A 57 -1.42 7.87 -17.43
N THR A 58 -2.61 8.03 -18.00
CA THR A 58 -3.85 8.21 -17.23
C THR A 58 -4.11 6.98 -16.36
N HIS A 59 -4.05 5.79 -16.94
CA HIS A 59 -4.23 4.54 -16.19
C HIS A 59 -3.13 4.28 -15.16
N LEU A 60 -1.90 4.71 -15.42
CA LEU A 60 -0.79 4.61 -14.47
C LEU A 60 -0.94 5.55 -13.26
N LYS A 61 -1.66 6.68 -13.41
CA LYS A 61 -1.70 7.74 -12.40
C LYS A 61 -3.02 7.87 -11.63
N MET A 62 -4.12 7.31 -12.14
CA MET A 62 -5.47 7.50 -11.58
C MET A 62 -6.09 6.21 -11.07
N GLY A 63 -6.95 6.32 -10.06
CA GLY A 63 -7.62 5.20 -9.40
C GLY A 63 -6.63 4.21 -8.78
N ARG A 64 -7.02 2.93 -8.66
CA ARG A 64 -6.08 1.90 -8.22
C ARG A 64 -4.96 1.76 -9.23
N LEU A 65 -3.73 1.90 -8.77
CA LEU A 65 -2.55 1.78 -9.62
C LEU A 65 -2.31 0.32 -10.05
N GLY A 66 -1.58 0.13 -11.13
CA GLY A 66 -1.28 -1.19 -11.67
C GLY A 66 -0.48 -1.10 -12.97
N PRO A 67 0.02 -2.23 -13.48
CA PRO A 67 0.79 -2.27 -14.71
C PRO A 67 -0.07 -1.97 -15.93
N VAL A 68 0.53 -1.27 -16.86
CA VAL A 68 -0.05 -0.91 -18.17
C VAL A 68 0.89 -1.41 -19.24
N LEU A 69 0.34 -1.96 -20.32
CA LEU A 69 1.12 -2.43 -21.45
C LEU A 69 0.72 -1.72 -22.74
N VAL A 70 1.71 -1.26 -23.48
CA VAL A 70 1.53 -0.72 -24.83
C VAL A 70 2.46 -1.48 -25.77
N GLU A 71 1.89 -2.33 -26.60
CA GLU A 71 2.65 -3.07 -27.63
C GLU A 71 2.95 -2.15 -28.81
N ILE A 72 4.20 -2.18 -29.27
CA ILE A 72 4.67 -1.40 -30.41
C ILE A 72 5.10 -2.38 -31.52
N PRO A 73 4.30 -2.56 -32.59
CA PRO A 73 4.71 -3.39 -33.71
C PRO A 73 6.04 -2.90 -34.33
N ASN A 74 6.89 -3.83 -34.73
CA ASN A 74 8.24 -3.53 -35.16
C ASN A 74 8.29 -2.58 -36.37
N ASP A 75 7.34 -2.71 -37.31
CA ASP A 75 7.22 -1.84 -38.46
C ASP A 75 6.72 -0.43 -38.09
N VAL A 76 5.85 -0.31 -37.08
CA VAL A 76 5.40 0.99 -36.53
C VAL A 76 6.55 1.72 -35.83
N ALA A 77 7.42 0.98 -35.14
CA ALA A 77 8.55 1.56 -34.42
C ALA A 77 9.58 2.27 -35.33
N VAL A 78 9.57 1.96 -36.63
CA VAL A 78 10.46 2.57 -37.62
C VAL A 78 9.74 3.50 -38.59
N GLU A 79 8.41 3.73 -38.40
CA GLU A 79 7.66 4.70 -39.20
C GLU A 79 8.15 6.13 -38.93
N GLU A 80 8.35 6.89 -40.01
CA GLU A 80 8.66 8.31 -39.88
C GLU A 80 7.42 9.09 -39.44
N PHE A 81 7.59 9.87 -38.38
CA PHE A 81 6.55 10.75 -37.85
C PHE A 81 7.07 12.18 -37.72
N PRO A 82 6.41 13.19 -38.34
CA PRO A 82 6.87 14.57 -38.26
C PRO A 82 6.84 15.09 -36.82
N ALA A 83 7.98 15.45 -36.24
CA ALA A 83 8.10 15.96 -34.86
C ALA A 83 7.16 17.16 -34.59
N ALA A 84 6.91 18.00 -35.60
CA ALA A 84 5.98 19.12 -35.49
C ALA A 84 4.50 18.73 -35.26
N LYS A 85 4.15 17.47 -35.44
CA LYS A 85 2.80 16.94 -35.15
C LYS A 85 2.68 16.27 -33.77
N VAL A 86 3.77 16.24 -32.98
CA VAL A 86 3.72 15.66 -31.64
C VAL A 86 3.05 16.65 -30.68
N ASP A 87 1.77 16.42 -30.39
CA ASP A 87 1.03 17.13 -29.35
C ASP A 87 0.90 16.23 -28.11
N TYR A 88 1.84 16.36 -27.19
CA TYR A 88 1.87 15.61 -25.92
C TYR A 88 2.14 16.53 -24.74
N ALA A 89 1.19 16.56 -23.81
CA ALA A 89 1.39 17.14 -22.49
C ALA A 89 1.37 16.07 -21.40
N PRO A 90 2.25 16.15 -20.38
CA PRO A 90 2.27 15.21 -19.27
C PRO A 90 0.91 15.14 -18.55
N VAL A 91 0.43 13.91 -18.35
CA VAL A 91 -0.84 13.68 -17.65
C VAL A 91 -0.74 14.12 -16.20
N LYS A 92 -1.66 15.01 -15.78
CA LYS A 92 -1.81 15.39 -14.38
C LYS A 92 -2.57 14.30 -13.63
N ARG A 93 -2.17 14.05 -12.38
CA ARG A 93 -2.90 13.16 -11.48
C ARG A 93 -4.16 13.85 -10.99
N ALA A 94 -5.27 13.12 -10.97
CA ALA A 94 -6.50 13.52 -10.30
C ALA A 94 -6.83 12.54 -9.19
N LEU A 95 -7.31 13.04 -8.05
CA LEU A 95 -7.78 12.25 -6.91
C LEU A 95 -9.29 12.47 -6.78
N SER A 96 -10.04 11.38 -6.54
CA SER A 96 -11.47 11.43 -6.29
C SER A 96 -11.79 11.62 -4.81
N SER A 97 -12.74 12.49 -4.49
CA SER A 97 -13.29 12.61 -3.15
C SER A 97 -14.41 11.59 -2.93
N ALA A 98 -14.59 11.17 -1.68
CA ALA A 98 -15.72 10.32 -1.32
C ALA A 98 -17.04 11.10 -1.24
N ASN A 99 -18.17 10.39 -1.21
CA ASN A 99 -19.46 10.99 -0.94
C ASN A 99 -19.50 11.54 0.50
N THR A 100 -19.87 12.81 0.66
CA THR A 100 -19.82 13.50 1.95
C THR A 100 -20.83 12.95 2.97
N ALA A 101 -21.99 12.48 2.52
CA ALA A 101 -23.00 11.89 3.41
C ALA A 101 -22.52 10.54 3.96
N ASP A 102 -21.88 9.72 3.13
CA ASP A 102 -21.32 8.43 3.55
C ASP A 102 -20.17 8.64 4.55
N VAL A 103 -19.30 9.62 4.30
CA VAL A 103 -18.23 9.99 5.22
C VAL A 103 -18.79 10.47 6.55
N ALA A 104 -19.82 11.33 6.56
CA ALA A 104 -20.44 11.83 7.78
C ALA A 104 -21.06 10.70 8.62
N ALA A 105 -21.75 9.76 7.97
CA ALA A 105 -22.33 8.59 8.64
C ALA A 105 -21.24 7.70 9.27
N ALA A 106 -20.17 7.40 8.50
CA ALA A 106 -19.07 6.58 8.97
C ALA A 106 -18.23 7.27 10.07
N ALA A 107 -18.02 8.59 9.98
CA ALA A 107 -17.32 9.37 10.99
C ALA A 107 -18.04 9.33 12.34
N LYS A 108 -19.38 9.38 12.35
CA LYS A 108 -20.17 9.25 13.58
C LYS A 108 -19.90 7.91 14.27
N VAL A 109 -19.93 6.80 13.52
CA VAL A 109 -19.64 5.46 14.05
C VAL A 109 -18.22 5.40 14.62
N LEU A 110 -17.25 5.98 13.91
CA LEU A 110 -15.85 6.00 14.32
C LEU A 110 -15.64 6.83 15.61
N ILE A 111 -16.36 7.94 15.78
CA ILE A 111 -16.35 8.76 17.00
C ILE A 111 -16.99 8.02 18.19
N GLU A 112 -18.06 7.28 17.98
CA GLU A 112 -18.77 6.52 19.01
C GLU A 112 -18.05 5.23 19.42
N ALA A 113 -17.11 4.74 18.59
CA ALA A 113 -16.35 3.51 18.82
C ALA A 113 -15.59 3.54 20.16
N LYS A 114 -15.62 2.44 20.89
CA LYS A 114 -14.88 2.28 22.17
C LYS A 114 -13.45 1.83 21.93
N ARG A 115 -13.23 0.99 20.93
CA ARG A 115 -11.94 0.37 20.58
C ARG A 115 -11.69 0.43 19.05
N PRO A 116 -11.70 1.62 18.44
CA PRO A 116 -11.44 1.74 17.01
C PRO A 116 -9.99 1.34 16.69
N VAL A 117 -9.79 0.71 15.53
CA VAL A 117 -8.45 0.47 14.95
C VAL A 117 -8.45 0.93 13.52
N ILE A 118 -7.41 1.69 13.14
CA ILE A 118 -7.19 2.10 11.75
C ILE A 118 -6.26 1.11 11.06
N VAL A 119 -6.66 0.61 9.90
CA VAL A 119 -5.84 -0.24 9.02
C VAL A 119 -5.45 0.59 7.79
N ALA A 120 -4.22 1.10 7.75
CA ALA A 120 -3.74 1.98 6.71
C ALA A 120 -2.91 1.23 5.66
N GLY A 121 -3.43 1.13 4.44
CA GLY A 121 -2.79 0.40 3.35
C GLY A 121 -1.91 1.25 2.45
N GLN A 122 -1.42 0.63 1.37
CA GLN A 122 -0.56 1.23 0.35
C GLN A 122 -1.19 2.46 -0.33
N GLY A 123 -2.53 2.52 -0.40
CA GLY A 123 -3.25 3.65 -0.96
C GLY A 123 -2.96 4.97 -0.24
N VAL A 124 -2.64 4.93 1.05
CA VAL A 124 -2.20 6.11 1.82
C VAL A 124 -0.86 6.62 1.32
N LEU A 125 0.11 5.72 1.06
CA LEU A 125 1.41 6.09 0.50
C LEU A 125 1.29 6.66 -0.91
N TYR A 126 0.47 6.04 -1.76
CA TYR A 126 0.24 6.53 -3.12
C TYR A 126 -0.50 7.87 -3.14
N ALA A 127 -1.41 8.11 -2.22
CA ALA A 127 -2.12 9.38 -2.10
C ALA A 127 -1.29 10.46 -1.37
N GLU A 128 -0.11 10.12 -0.82
CA GLU A 128 0.73 11.02 -0.01
C GLU A 128 -0.04 11.58 1.19
N ALA A 129 -0.78 10.71 1.88
CA ALA A 129 -1.76 11.06 2.91
C ALA A 129 -1.33 10.66 4.33
N SER A 130 -0.02 10.51 4.56
CA SER A 130 0.52 10.11 5.87
C SER A 130 0.27 11.14 6.96
N ASP A 131 0.36 12.43 6.65
CA ASP A 131 0.12 13.51 7.60
C ASP A 131 -1.36 13.56 8.00
N GLU A 132 -2.28 13.45 7.03
CA GLU A 132 -3.71 13.37 7.29
C GLU A 132 -4.08 12.13 8.11
N LEU A 133 -3.37 11.01 7.88
CA LEU A 133 -3.57 9.79 8.68
C LEU A 133 -3.13 10.00 10.14
N VAL A 134 -1.99 10.65 10.38
CA VAL A 134 -1.51 10.98 11.72
C VAL A 134 -2.50 11.89 12.43
N GLU A 135 -2.94 12.97 11.77
CA GLU A 135 -3.91 13.91 12.31
C GLU A 135 -5.22 13.21 12.73
N LEU A 136 -5.78 12.38 11.86
CA LEU A 136 -7.01 11.65 12.18
C LEU A 136 -6.83 10.67 13.35
N ALA A 137 -5.70 9.94 13.38
CA ALA A 137 -5.39 9.02 14.46
C ALA A 137 -5.27 9.74 15.81
N GLU A 138 -4.64 10.91 15.83
CA GLU A 138 -4.49 11.74 17.03
C GLU A 138 -5.83 12.32 17.50
N LEU A 139 -6.65 12.85 16.58
CA LEU A 139 -7.98 13.37 16.89
C LEU A 139 -8.88 12.31 17.55
N LEU A 140 -8.82 11.08 17.08
CA LEU A 140 -9.61 9.95 17.57
C LEU A 140 -8.93 9.18 18.69
N GLN A 141 -7.66 9.43 19.00
CA GLN A 141 -6.82 8.58 19.85
C GLN A 141 -6.92 7.10 19.46
N ALA A 142 -6.92 6.86 18.14
CA ALA A 142 -7.13 5.55 17.54
C ALA A 142 -5.78 4.92 17.13
N PRO A 143 -5.47 3.68 17.55
CA PRO A 143 -4.27 2.98 17.13
C PRO A 143 -4.30 2.64 15.63
N VAL A 144 -3.11 2.65 15.03
CA VAL A 144 -2.92 2.40 13.59
C VAL A 144 -2.04 1.18 13.37
N THR A 145 -2.50 0.28 12.52
CA THR A 145 -1.68 -0.82 11.95
C THR A 145 -1.64 -0.72 10.44
N THR A 146 -0.63 -1.31 9.83
CA THR A 146 -0.51 -1.40 8.39
C THR A 146 -0.42 -2.85 7.93
N PRO A 147 -0.97 -3.23 6.79
CA PRO A 147 -0.52 -4.42 6.08
C PRO A 147 0.90 -4.21 5.54
N LEU A 148 1.52 -5.25 5.03
CA LEU A 148 2.92 -5.21 4.58
C LEU A 148 3.17 -4.14 3.51
N GLU A 149 2.29 -4.00 2.52
CA GLU A 149 2.42 -3.02 1.45
C GLU A 149 2.17 -1.58 1.92
N GLY A 150 1.49 -1.42 3.06
CA GLY A 150 1.26 -0.13 3.72
C GLY A 150 2.31 0.24 4.75
N LYS A 151 3.30 -0.62 5.03
CA LYS A 151 4.37 -0.32 6.01
C LYS A 151 5.06 1.00 5.63
N SER A 152 5.26 1.87 6.61
CA SER A 152 5.67 3.27 6.49
C SER A 152 4.56 4.29 6.14
N ALA A 153 3.31 3.89 5.91
CA ALA A 153 2.20 4.85 5.75
C ALA A 153 1.90 5.63 7.03
N PHE A 154 2.20 5.04 8.17
CA PHE A 154 2.13 5.66 9.49
C PHE A 154 3.49 5.50 10.20
N PRO A 155 4.03 6.55 10.85
CA PRO A 155 5.34 6.46 11.50
C PRO A 155 5.30 5.44 12.65
N GLU A 156 6.14 4.40 12.55
CA GLU A 156 6.08 3.29 13.54
C GLU A 156 6.72 3.64 14.89
N ASN A 157 7.35 4.80 15.02
CA ASN A 157 7.77 5.39 16.29
C ASN A 157 6.67 6.23 16.97
N HIS A 158 5.54 6.47 16.30
CA HIS A 158 4.40 7.19 16.87
C HIS A 158 3.76 6.38 18.02
N PRO A 159 3.30 7.03 19.12
CA PRO A 159 2.71 6.33 20.27
C PRO A 159 1.46 5.49 19.94
N LEU A 160 0.71 5.87 18.91
CA LEU A 160 -0.48 5.14 18.44
C LEU A 160 -0.16 4.06 17.39
N SER A 161 1.10 3.85 17.03
CA SER A 161 1.44 2.78 16.07
C SER A 161 1.38 1.41 16.73
N LEU A 162 0.67 0.48 16.11
CA LEU A 162 0.70 -0.94 16.46
C LEU A 162 1.83 -1.69 15.75
N GLY A 163 2.38 -1.12 14.68
CA GLY A 163 3.31 -1.76 13.76
C GLY A 163 2.60 -2.44 12.60
N THR A 164 3.34 -3.27 11.87
CA THR A 164 2.86 -3.96 10.66
C THR A 164 2.40 -5.36 10.97
N GLY A 165 1.15 -5.66 10.65
CA GLY A 165 0.56 -6.99 10.79
C GLY A 165 0.78 -7.84 9.55
N ALA A 166 1.81 -8.67 9.54
CA ALA A 166 2.15 -9.60 8.46
C ALA A 166 2.91 -10.80 9.01
N GLY A 167 2.87 -11.95 8.36
CA GLY A 167 3.69 -13.13 8.64
C GLY A 167 3.85 -13.47 10.14
N VAL A 168 4.94 -13.00 10.73
CA VAL A 168 5.10 -12.94 12.20
C VAL A 168 4.42 -11.67 12.68
N MET A 169 3.33 -11.83 13.40
CA MET A 169 2.49 -10.72 13.85
C MET A 169 2.97 -10.18 15.19
N PRO A 170 3.25 -8.86 15.31
CA PRO A 170 3.49 -8.24 16.60
C PRO A 170 2.28 -8.42 17.53
N ARG A 171 2.53 -8.69 18.82
CA ARG A 171 1.45 -8.85 19.81
C ARG A 171 0.57 -7.58 19.92
N THR A 172 1.14 -6.42 19.68
CA THR A 172 0.39 -5.15 19.62
C THR A 172 -0.71 -5.19 18.56
N VAL A 173 -0.40 -5.67 17.34
CA VAL A 173 -1.40 -5.78 16.26
C VAL A 173 -2.49 -6.78 16.64
N GLN A 174 -2.10 -7.98 17.08
CA GLN A 174 -3.04 -9.02 17.46
C GLN A 174 -3.98 -8.59 18.57
N ALA A 175 -3.44 -8.13 19.70
CA ALA A 175 -4.22 -7.79 20.89
C ALA A 175 -5.21 -6.64 20.65
N PHE A 176 -4.86 -5.68 19.79
CA PHE A 176 -5.74 -4.55 19.50
C PHE A 176 -6.80 -4.91 18.46
N LEU A 177 -6.46 -5.68 17.41
CA LEU A 177 -7.44 -6.15 16.44
C LEU A 177 -8.47 -7.08 17.09
N GLU A 178 -8.05 -8.01 17.95
CA GLU A 178 -8.97 -8.94 18.63
C GLU A 178 -10.04 -8.24 19.50
N LYS A 179 -9.74 -7.03 19.99
CA LYS A 179 -10.63 -6.24 20.84
C LYS A 179 -11.34 -5.11 20.09
N ALA A 180 -11.09 -4.96 18.79
CA ALA A 180 -11.63 -3.85 18.02
C ALA A 180 -13.15 -4.00 17.84
N ASP A 181 -13.89 -2.94 18.11
CA ASP A 181 -15.33 -2.83 17.80
C ASP A 181 -15.58 -2.18 16.44
N VAL A 182 -14.66 -1.30 15.99
CA VAL A 182 -14.69 -0.65 14.67
C VAL A 182 -13.33 -0.76 14.00
N ILE A 183 -13.30 -1.20 12.76
CA ILE A 183 -12.13 -1.18 11.88
C ILE A 183 -12.34 -0.12 10.81
N PHE A 184 -11.49 0.90 10.82
CA PHE A 184 -11.43 1.86 9.72
C PHE A 184 -10.28 1.50 8.79
N ALA A 185 -10.58 0.87 7.67
CA ALA A 185 -9.61 0.54 6.63
C ALA A 185 -9.54 1.65 5.60
N VAL A 186 -8.36 2.25 5.42
CA VAL A 186 -8.12 3.32 4.44
C VAL A 186 -6.99 2.96 3.49
N GLY A 187 -7.27 3.00 2.18
CA GLY A 187 -6.28 2.64 1.15
C GLY A 187 -5.74 1.21 1.27
N ALA A 188 -6.45 0.34 1.98
CA ALA A 188 -6.11 -1.06 2.20
C ALA A 188 -7.10 -1.96 1.47
N SER A 189 -6.63 -2.94 0.72
CA SER A 189 -7.48 -3.83 -0.08
C SER A 189 -8.23 -4.90 0.73
N LEU A 190 -8.02 -4.97 2.04
CA LEU A 190 -8.60 -5.96 2.97
C LEU A 190 -8.55 -7.41 2.44
N THR A 191 -7.44 -7.77 1.81
CA THR A 191 -7.23 -9.12 1.28
C THR A 191 -6.94 -10.09 2.42
N LYS A 192 -7.67 -11.21 2.49
CA LYS A 192 -7.37 -12.32 3.41
C LYS A 192 -6.12 -13.07 2.95
N HIS A 193 -4.97 -12.54 3.31
CA HIS A 193 -3.68 -13.13 2.99
C HIS A 193 -2.75 -13.02 4.20
N SER A 194 -2.64 -14.09 4.98
CA SER A 194 -1.95 -14.12 6.28
C SER A 194 -0.49 -13.66 6.25
N ILE A 195 0.17 -13.72 5.09
CA ILE A 195 1.56 -13.32 4.93
C ILE A 195 1.71 -11.79 4.87
N VAL A 196 0.71 -11.07 4.34
CA VAL A 196 0.82 -9.63 4.07
C VAL A 196 -0.10 -8.77 4.94
N ALA A 197 -1.12 -9.35 5.56
CA ALA A 197 -2.07 -8.62 6.39
C ALA A 197 -2.56 -9.45 7.59
N ALA A 198 -2.80 -8.76 8.70
CA ALA A 198 -3.48 -9.34 9.85
C ALA A 198 -4.95 -9.63 9.53
N PRO A 199 -5.51 -10.75 10.04
CA PRO A 199 -6.92 -11.02 9.90
C PRO A 199 -7.77 -10.02 10.70
N ILE A 200 -8.91 -9.60 10.13
CA ILE A 200 -9.90 -8.79 10.85
C ILE A 200 -10.81 -9.76 11.63
N PRO A 201 -11.05 -9.50 12.93
CA PRO A 201 -11.92 -10.33 13.74
C PRO A 201 -13.38 -10.25 13.29
N ALA A 202 -14.13 -11.33 13.55
CA ALA A 202 -15.55 -11.32 13.33
C ALA A 202 -16.28 -10.40 14.33
N GLY A 203 -17.31 -9.70 13.87
CA GLY A 203 -18.17 -8.86 14.71
C GLY A 203 -17.74 -7.40 14.85
N ALA A 204 -16.57 -7.01 14.34
CA ALA A 204 -16.20 -5.60 14.23
C ALA A 204 -16.98 -4.92 13.08
N THR A 205 -17.45 -3.72 13.30
CA THR A 205 -18.00 -2.86 12.23
C THR A 205 -16.87 -2.41 11.30
N ILE A 206 -17.03 -2.61 9.98
CA ILE A 206 -16.01 -2.28 9.00
C ILE A 206 -16.40 -1.04 8.19
N ILE A 207 -15.61 0.03 8.37
CA ILE A 207 -15.60 1.20 7.49
C ILE A 207 -14.47 0.99 6.49
N HIS A 208 -14.77 0.89 5.19
CA HIS A 208 -13.77 0.60 4.16
C HIS A 208 -13.67 1.73 3.15
N ALA A 209 -12.64 2.56 3.29
CA ALA A 209 -12.32 3.67 2.39
C ALA A 209 -11.25 3.25 1.37
N ILE A 210 -11.64 3.14 0.10
CA ILE A 210 -10.78 2.65 -0.99
C ILE A 210 -11.18 3.32 -2.32
N ASN A 211 -10.27 3.43 -3.27
CA ASN A 211 -10.51 4.01 -4.60
C ASN A 211 -10.81 2.97 -5.70
N ASP A 212 -11.12 1.73 -5.31
CA ASP A 212 -11.45 0.64 -6.22
C ASP A 212 -12.61 -0.18 -5.65
N GLU A 213 -13.75 -0.12 -6.30
CA GLU A 213 -14.98 -0.82 -5.90
C GLU A 213 -14.81 -2.34 -5.84
N ARG A 214 -13.87 -2.92 -6.60
CA ARG A 214 -13.59 -4.36 -6.61
C ARG A 214 -13.03 -4.88 -5.29
N ASP A 215 -12.52 -4.01 -4.43
CA ASP A 215 -12.04 -4.38 -3.10
C ASP A 215 -13.14 -4.32 -2.03
N ILE A 216 -14.24 -3.60 -2.27
CA ILE A 216 -15.38 -3.52 -1.35
C ILE A 216 -16.12 -4.86 -1.33
N ASN A 217 -16.43 -5.36 -0.12
CA ASN A 217 -17.09 -6.66 0.09
C ASN A 217 -16.35 -7.88 -0.50
N LYS A 218 -15.07 -7.74 -0.83
CA LYS A 218 -14.30 -8.82 -1.45
C LYS A 218 -14.08 -10.02 -0.52
N HIS A 219 -13.57 -9.79 0.67
CA HIS A 219 -13.27 -10.84 1.64
C HIS A 219 -13.93 -10.62 3.01
N TYR A 220 -14.33 -9.40 3.29
CA TYR A 220 -15.04 -8.99 4.50
C TYR A 220 -16.28 -8.22 4.10
N ALA A 221 -17.39 -8.47 4.77
CA ALA A 221 -18.58 -7.63 4.64
C ALA A 221 -18.24 -6.22 5.11
N THR A 222 -18.60 -5.22 4.32
CA THR A 222 -18.33 -3.81 4.62
C THR A 222 -19.64 -3.15 5.07
N ASP A 223 -19.65 -2.60 6.29
CA ASP A 223 -20.83 -1.92 6.80
C ASP A 223 -20.95 -0.49 6.23
N TYR A 224 -19.80 0.18 6.06
CA TYR A 224 -19.71 1.54 5.53
C TYR A 224 -18.71 1.59 4.37
N PRO A 225 -19.15 1.35 3.12
CA PRO A 225 -18.31 1.49 1.94
C PRO A 225 -18.09 2.96 1.60
N ILE A 226 -16.83 3.38 1.47
CA ILE A 226 -16.43 4.74 1.14
C ILE A 226 -15.54 4.70 -0.10
N LEU A 227 -16.07 5.15 -1.24
CA LEU A 227 -15.32 5.12 -2.49
C LEU A 227 -14.64 6.47 -2.73
N GLY A 228 -13.30 6.49 -2.66
CA GLY A 228 -12.49 7.68 -2.86
C GLY A 228 -11.00 7.44 -2.60
N ASP A 229 -10.16 8.35 -3.10
CA ASP A 229 -8.73 8.33 -2.82
C ASP A 229 -8.44 8.70 -1.36
N ALA A 230 -7.38 8.11 -0.79
CA ALA A 230 -7.12 8.20 0.65
C ALA A 230 -6.96 9.65 1.14
N ARG A 231 -6.23 10.52 0.42
CA ARG A 231 -5.96 11.89 0.89
C ARG A 231 -7.22 12.76 1.00
N PRO A 232 -8.02 12.97 -0.06
CA PRO A 232 -9.25 13.74 0.07
C PRO A 232 -10.25 13.09 1.04
N THR A 233 -10.33 11.76 1.09
CA THR A 233 -11.20 11.04 2.01
C THR A 233 -10.79 11.26 3.47
N LEU A 234 -9.51 11.16 3.81
CA LEU A 234 -9.01 11.43 5.16
C LEU A 234 -9.30 12.87 5.58
N ARG A 235 -9.12 13.85 4.68
CA ARG A 235 -9.48 15.26 4.95
C ARG A 235 -10.96 15.42 5.28
N GLN A 236 -11.84 14.77 4.51
CA GLN A 236 -13.27 14.78 4.79
C GLN A 236 -13.61 14.15 6.16
N PHE A 237 -12.94 13.03 6.54
CA PHE A 237 -13.08 12.45 7.88
C PHE A 237 -12.58 13.40 8.98
N ILE A 238 -11.43 14.05 8.78
CA ILE A 238 -10.86 15.02 9.72
C ILE A 238 -11.85 16.18 9.96
N GLU A 239 -12.39 16.73 8.89
CA GLU A 239 -13.41 17.81 8.97
C GLU A 239 -14.65 17.33 9.72
N ALA A 240 -15.23 16.18 9.34
CA ALA A 240 -16.41 15.62 9.99
C ALA A 240 -16.19 15.31 11.49
N VAL A 241 -15.00 14.81 11.84
CA VAL A 241 -14.64 14.54 13.25
C VAL A 241 -14.46 15.83 14.03
N LYS A 242 -13.78 16.85 13.45
CA LYS A 242 -13.64 18.17 14.09
C LYS A 242 -14.97 18.87 14.31
N ASP A 243 -15.85 18.82 13.33
CA ASP A 243 -17.20 19.40 13.44
C ASP A 243 -18.02 18.74 14.53
N ALA A 244 -17.96 17.41 14.63
CA ALA A 244 -18.70 16.65 15.64
C ALA A 244 -18.14 16.80 17.06
N LEU A 245 -16.81 16.84 17.21
CA LEU A 245 -16.16 17.01 18.51
C LEU A 245 -16.12 18.47 18.96
N GLY A 246 -16.28 19.43 18.04
CA GLY A 246 -16.17 20.85 18.31
C GLY A 246 -14.77 21.21 18.82
N LYS A 247 -14.71 22.04 19.90
CA LYS A 247 -13.44 22.39 20.57
C LYS A 247 -12.87 21.29 21.46
N HIS A 248 -13.56 20.14 21.58
CA HIS A 248 -13.18 19.04 22.44
C HIS A 248 -12.46 17.94 21.63
N GLN A 249 -11.14 17.95 21.68
CA GLN A 249 -10.39 16.77 21.26
C GLN A 249 -10.71 15.57 22.17
N ARG A 250 -10.70 14.36 21.62
CA ARG A 250 -10.81 13.15 22.43
C ARG A 250 -9.66 13.15 23.45
N LYS A 251 -9.98 13.06 24.73
CA LYS A 251 -8.94 13.01 25.77
C LYS A 251 -8.09 11.76 25.59
N PRO A 252 -6.77 11.81 25.92
CA PRO A 252 -5.95 10.62 25.95
C PRO A 252 -6.63 9.53 26.81
N ASN A 253 -6.81 8.36 26.21
CA ASN A 253 -7.60 7.25 26.76
C ASN A 253 -6.73 6.10 27.31
N GLY A 254 -5.42 6.34 27.46
CA GLY A 254 -4.47 5.32 27.93
C GLY A 254 -3.98 4.34 26.84
N VAL A 255 -4.53 4.41 25.61
CA VAL A 255 -4.18 3.53 24.49
C VAL A 255 -2.67 3.53 24.18
N ALA A 256 -2.04 4.69 24.15
CA ALA A 256 -0.60 4.79 23.89
C ALA A 256 0.23 4.05 24.96
N SER A 257 -0.18 4.09 26.24
CA SER A 257 0.47 3.35 27.33
C SER A 257 0.25 1.84 27.19
N GLU A 258 -0.97 1.41 26.85
CA GLU A 258 -1.29 -0.01 26.58
C GLU A 258 -0.44 -0.56 25.42
N ILE A 259 -0.29 0.21 24.32
CA ILE A 259 0.57 -0.15 23.19
C ILE A 259 2.03 -0.30 23.63
N LYS A 260 2.55 0.69 24.39
CA LYS A 260 3.93 0.67 24.87
C LYS A 260 4.20 -0.57 25.70
N GLN A 261 3.38 -0.83 26.72
CA GLN A 261 3.52 -1.98 27.61
C GLN A 261 3.45 -3.31 26.85
N THR A 262 2.47 -3.46 25.95
CA THR A 262 2.31 -4.67 25.14
C THR A 262 3.52 -4.92 24.24
N ARG A 263 4.05 -3.84 23.64
CA ARG A 263 5.24 -3.91 22.77
C ARG A 263 6.48 -4.29 23.55
N GLU A 264 6.72 -3.66 24.70
CA GLU A 264 7.89 -3.94 25.55
C GLU A 264 7.88 -5.39 26.05
N ALA A 265 6.74 -5.88 26.49
CA ALA A 265 6.59 -7.28 26.90
C ALA A 265 6.89 -8.24 25.75
N TRP A 266 6.34 -7.97 24.56
CA TRP A 266 6.56 -8.81 23.37
C TRP A 266 8.04 -8.80 22.92
N ILE A 267 8.69 -7.63 22.87
CA ILE A 267 10.12 -7.54 22.54
C ILE A 267 10.98 -8.30 23.56
N SER A 268 10.67 -8.20 24.86
CA SER A 268 11.39 -8.93 25.89
C SER A 268 11.36 -10.45 25.67
N GLU A 269 10.26 -11.00 25.20
CA GLU A 269 10.15 -12.43 24.87
C GLU A 269 11.04 -12.84 23.68
N TRP A 270 11.29 -11.91 22.76
CA TRP A 270 12.13 -12.16 21.58
C TRP A 270 13.62 -11.88 21.81
N MET A 271 13.98 -11.11 22.85
CA MET A 271 15.38 -10.74 23.15
C MET A 271 16.34 -11.92 23.15
N PRO A 272 16.01 -13.11 23.73
CA PRO A 272 16.92 -14.25 23.69
C PRO A 272 17.30 -14.71 22.27
N LYS A 273 16.40 -14.60 21.30
CA LYS A 273 16.66 -14.91 19.90
C LYS A 273 17.38 -13.76 19.17
N LEU A 274 16.95 -12.52 19.47
CA LEU A 274 17.50 -11.32 18.85
C LEU A 274 18.94 -11.05 19.24
N THR A 275 19.38 -11.54 20.42
CA THR A 275 20.73 -11.37 20.94
C THR A 275 21.50 -12.70 21.07
N SER A 276 21.02 -13.78 20.44
CA SER A 276 21.62 -15.11 20.50
C SER A 276 23.07 -15.12 20.00
N ASN A 277 23.93 -15.87 20.70
CA ASN A 277 25.32 -16.13 20.30
C ASN A 277 25.55 -17.56 19.78
N GLU A 278 24.47 -18.25 19.39
CA GLU A 278 24.56 -19.62 18.86
C GLU A 278 25.31 -19.69 17.53
N LYS A 279 25.86 -20.89 17.25
CA LYS A 279 26.57 -21.19 15.99
C LYS A 279 25.94 -22.42 15.34
N PRO A 280 25.50 -22.33 14.05
CA PRO A 280 25.55 -21.14 13.17
C PRO A 280 24.72 -19.97 13.72
N ILE A 281 25.03 -18.74 13.28
CA ILE A 281 24.40 -17.53 13.77
C ILE A 281 22.87 -17.57 13.55
N ASN A 282 22.11 -17.18 14.55
CA ASN A 282 20.66 -17.08 14.46
C ASN A 282 20.25 -15.95 13.50
N PRO A 283 19.38 -16.21 12.49
CA PRO A 283 18.95 -15.19 11.55
C PRO A 283 18.29 -13.97 12.21
N TYR A 284 17.56 -14.13 13.31
CA TYR A 284 17.00 -13.01 14.07
C TYR A 284 18.07 -12.09 14.65
N ARG A 285 19.23 -12.64 15.04
CA ARG A 285 20.38 -11.83 15.48
C ARG A 285 20.90 -10.96 14.35
N VAL A 286 21.01 -11.50 13.13
CA VAL A 286 21.44 -10.72 11.96
C VAL A 286 20.50 -9.55 11.71
N MET A 287 19.17 -9.79 11.76
CA MET A 287 18.19 -8.74 11.57
C MET A 287 18.23 -7.69 12.69
N TRP A 288 18.46 -8.11 13.92
CA TRP A 288 18.57 -7.20 15.06
C TRP A 288 19.78 -6.28 14.96
N GLU A 289 20.94 -6.81 14.60
CA GLU A 289 22.14 -6.00 14.36
C GLU A 289 21.92 -5.01 13.21
N PHE A 290 21.29 -5.45 12.10
CA PHE A 290 20.93 -4.58 10.99
C PHE A 290 20.02 -3.42 11.45
N ILE A 291 18.99 -3.70 12.23
CA ILE A 291 18.03 -2.71 12.72
C ILE A 291 18.70 -1.64 13.59
N ASN A 292 19.73 -2.03 14.36
CA ASN A 292 20.43 -1.13 15.26
C ASN A 292 21.64 -0.41 14.60
N LEU A 293 22.01 -0.79 13.39
CA LEU A 293 23.16 -0.22 12.67
C LEU A 293 22.85 1.12 12.03
N PHE A 294 21.60 1.34 11.56
CA PHE A 294 21.23 2.52 10.79
C PHE A 294 20.13 3.33 11.48
N ASP A 295 20.15 4.67 11.31
CA ASP A 295 18.97 5.47 11.62
C ASP A 295 17.88 5.21 10.56
N PRO A 296 16.67 4.81 10.95
CA PRO A 296 15.57 4.59 10.00
C PRO A 296 15.19 5.79 9.13
N LYS A 297 15.62 7.00 9.49
CA LYS A 297 15.38 8.21 8.71
C LYS A 297 16.28 8.32 7.47
N ASP A 298 17.44 7.68 7.51
CA ASP A 298 18.49 7.83 6.50
C ASP A 298 18.50 6.68 5.49
N VAL A 299 17.60 5.71 5.64
CA VAL A 299 17.62 4.48 4.83
C VAL A 299 16.24 4.15 4.24
N ILE A 300 16.27 3.62 3.03
CA ILE A 300 15.13 2.92 2.44
C ILE A 300 15.38 1.42 2.55
N VAL A 301 14.42 0.69 3.11
CA VAL A 301 14.55 -0.74 3.38
C VAL A 301 13.51 -1.52 2.59
N THR A 302 13.91 -2.68 2.10
CA THR A 302 13.03 -3.71 1.57
C THR A 302 13.50 -5.08 2.04
N HIS A 303 12.78 -6.10 1.66
CA HIS A 303 13.09 -7.50 1.96
C HIS A 303 12.97 -8.36 0.70
N ASP A 304 13.50 -9.56 0.74
CA ASP A 304 13.11 -10.58 -0.23
C ASP A 304 11.99 -11.47 0.30
N ALA A 305 11.43 -12.32 -0.53
CA ALA A 305 10.40 -13.28 -0.13
C ALA A 305 10.96 -14.30 0.88
N GLY A 306 10.07 -14.92 1.65
CA GLY A 306 10.41 -15.97 2.61
C GLY A 306 10.82 -15.48 3.99
N SER A 307 11.75 -16.18 4.62
CA SER A 307 12.16 -15.97 6.02
C SER A 307 12.70 -14.57 6.31
N PRO A 308 13.51 -13.91 5.47
CA PRO A 308 14.01 -12.56 5.75
C PRO A 308 12.89 -11.55 5.98
N ARG A 309 11.79 -11.61 5.22
CA ARG A 309 10.60 -10.80 5.45
C ARG A 309 10.02 -11.00 6.85
N ASN A 310 9.77 -12.27 7.22
CA ASN A 310 9.15 -12.60 8.50
C ASN A 310 10.05 -12.24 9.70
N GLN A 311 11.36 -12.22 9.51
CA GLN A 311 12.34 -11.89 10.55
C GLN A 311 12.59 -10.38 10.68
N LEU A 312 12.45 -9.61 9.60
CA LEU A 312 12.72 -8.17 9.60
C LEU A 312 11.47 -7.33 9.92
N VAL A 313 10.37 -7.60 9.20
CA VAL A 313 9.16 -6.75 9.20
C VAL A 313 8.61 -6.43 10.60
N PRO A 314 8.47 -7.41 11.53
CA PRO A 314 7.85 -7.14 12.81
C PRO A 314 8.72 -6.34 13.76
N PHE A 315 10.04 -6.30 13.55
CA PHE A 315 11.01 -5.64 14.45
C PHE A 315 11.52 -4.30 13.89
N TYR A 316 11.60 -4.16 12.55
CA TYR A 316 12.04 -2.91 11.93
C TYR A 316 10.94 -1.84 12.00
N ARG A 317 11.28 -0.64 12.46
CA ARG A 317 10.37 0.50 12.55
C ARG A 317 10.63 1.49 11.43
N ALA A 318 9.74 1.57 10.47
CA ALA A 318 9.78 2.60 9.45
C ALA A 318 9.21 3.92 10.01
N THR A 319 10.01 4.99 9.99
CA THR A 319 9.66 6.26 10.65
C THR A 319 9.24 7.37 9.69
N THR A 320 9.56 7.22 8.40
CA THR A 320 9.24 8.18 7.35
C THR A 320 8.43 7.51 6.24
N PRO A 321 7.49 8.22 5.61
CA PRO A 321 6.73 7.68 4.48
C PRO A 321 7.65 7.19 3.36
N ARG A 322 7.31 6.04 2.77
CA ARG A 322 8.07 5.39 1.68
C ARG A 322 9.49 4.92 2.04
N SER A 323 9.90 4.98 3.32
CA SER A 323 11.18 4.41 3.77
C SER A 323 11.19 2.89 3.84
N TYR A 324 10.03 2.24 3.65
CA TYR A 324 9.92 0.79 3.57
C TYR A 324 9.13 0.37 2.33
N LEU A 325 9.75 -0.44 1.47
CA LEU A 325 9.10 -1.00 0.28
C LEU A 325 8.59 -2.40 0.61
N GLY A 326 7.35 -2.45 1.12
CA GLY A 326 6.66 -3.70 1.46
C GLY A 326 5.99 -4.32 0.23
N TRP A 327 6.15 -5.64 0.08
CA TRP A 327 5.55 -6.42 -0.99
C TRP A 327 5.42 -7.89 -0.56
N GLY A 328 4.65 -8.68 -1.27
CA GLY A 328 4.60 -10.09 -0.91
C GLY A 328 3.44 -10.92 -1.43
N LYS A 329 2.44 -10.34 -2.06
CA LYS A 329 1.30 -11.12 -2.59
C LYS A 329 1.70 -12.10 -3.70
N SER A 330 2.77 -11.79 -4.44
CA SER A 330 3.24 -12.61 -5.56
C SER A 330 4.26 -13.67 -5.17
N HIS A 331 4.87 -13.61 -3.99
CA HIS A 331 5.93 -14.51 -3.50
C HIS A 331 7.15 -14.65 -4.44
N ALA A 332 7.40 -13.70 -5.34
CA ALA A 332 8.48 -13.77 -6.30
C ALA A 332 9.85 -13.59 -5.62
N LEU A 333 10.69 -14.62 -5.62
CA LEU A 333 12.07 -14.55 -5.12
C LEU A 333 12.93 -13.63 -6.00
N GLY A 334 13.93 -12.96 -5.40
CA GLY A 334 14.84 -12.04 -6.08
C GLY A 334 14.28 -10.63 -6.31
N THR A 335 13.01 -10.37 -5.97
CA THR A 335 12.36 -9.06 -6.18
C THR A 335 13.00 -7.96 -5.33
N GLY A 336 13.45 -8.29 -4.11
CA GLY A 336 14.02 -7.32 -3.17
C GLY A 336 15.25 -6.59 -3.73
N LEU A 337 16.12 -7.29 -4.44
CA LEU A 337 17.30 -6.69 -5.05
C LEU A 337 16.94 -5.64 -6.12
N GLY A 338 16.02 -5.97 -7.02
CA GLY A 338 15.55 -5.02 -8.04
C GLY A 338 14.86 -3.80 -7.43
N LEU A 339 14.06 -4.00 -6.38
CA LEU A 339 13.38 -2.91 -5.68
C LEU A 339 14.37 -1.94 -5.03
N ILE A 340 15.41 -2.44 -4.33
CA ILE A 340 16.37 -1.55 -3.66
C ILE A 340 17.28 -0.82 -4.65
N MET A 341 17.61 -1.45 -5.78
CA MET A 341 18.32 -0.78 -6.87
C MET A 341 17.47 0.36 -7.46
N GLY A 342 16.19 0.10 -7.71
CA GLY A 342 15.25 1.12 -8.18
C GLY A 342 15.06 2.26 -7.17
N ALA A 343 14.95 1.94 -5.89
CA ALA A 343 14.89 2.94 -4.82
C ALA A 343 16.14 3.85 -4.79
N LYS A 344 17.33 3.25 -4.94
CA LYS A 344 18.59 4.01 -4.97
C LYS A 344 18.68 4.96 -6.17
N LEU A 345 18.08 4.60 -7.31
CA LEU A 345 18.06 5.47 -8.49
C LEU A 345 17.01 6.59 -8.38
N ALA A 346 15.97 6.41 -7.56
CA ALA A 346 14.87 7.36 -7.39
C ALA A 346 15.09 8.35 -6.22
N ALA A 347 15.99 8.02 -5.28
CA ALA A 347 16.39 8.84 -4.14
C ALA A 347 17.62 9.68 -4.48
#